data_d27f70559bc0f411b85700b26675ce35
#
_entry.id   d27f70559bc0f411b85700b26675ce35
#
_cell.length_a   1.000
_cell.length_b   1.000
_cell.length_c   1.000
_cell.angle_alpha   90.00
_cell.angle_beta   90.00
_cell.angle_gamma   90.00
#
_symmetry.space_group_name_H-M   'P 1'
#
loop_
_entity.id
_entity.type
_entity.pdbx_description
1 polymer ?
#
loop_
_entity_poly.entity_id
_entity_poly.type
_entity_poly.pdbx_seq_one_letter_code
_entity_poly.pdbx_strand_id
1 'polypeptide(L)'
;MTFLSIKIGAWFITGLAAFTLLWDASKPSESHLQTTGQITIVLNSVVPTLPAVAPTTTLPYKGCMEYLNDAILAGWPITESPMILRVMQRESRCLPTALNAADSNNGSRGLFQINGVHQTWLIKEGYIKKLDDLYNPDVNIRAALHLWSKVGWSAWALPNP
;
A
#
# COMPACT_ATOMS: atom_id res chain seq x y z
N MET A 1 -14.83 18.59 52.82
CA MET A 1 -15.88 19.61 52.73
C MET A 1 -15.53 20.55 51.61
N THR A 2 -16.46 20.92 50.80
CA THR A 2 -16.49 21.78 49.61
C THR A 2 -16.29 21.08 48.29
N PHE A 3 -17.44 20.77 47.67
CA PHE A 3 -17.59 20.34 46.26
C PHE A 3 -17.48 21.58 45.36
N LEU A 4 -16.59 21.50 44.38
CA LEU A 4 -16.51 22.50 43.31
C LEU A 4 -17.15 21.95 42.04
N SER A 5 -18.38 22.38 41.74
CA SER A 5 -19.09 22.08 40.51
C SER A 5 -18.56 22.94 39.37
N ILE A 6 -17.95 22.35 38.35
CA ILE A 6 -17.60 23.05 37.10
C ILE A 6 -18.72 22.78 36.10
N LYS A 7 -19.44 23.86 35.74
CA LYS A 7 -20.43 23.89 34.68
C LYS A 7 -19.71 23.97 33.33
N ILE A 8 -19.88 22.96 32.46
CA ILE A 8 -19.42 23.00 31.09
C ILE A 8 -20.52 23.62 30.23
N GLY A 9 -20.27 24.80 29.72
CA GLY A 9 -21.16 25.49 28.79
C GLY A 9 -21.09 24.87 27.40
N ALA A 10 -22.25 24.48 26.86
CA ALA A 10 -22.42 24.06 25.50
C ALA A 10 -22.43 25.26 24.56
N TRP A 11 -21.54 25.28 23.59
CA TRP A 11 -21.59 26.22 22.45
C TRP A 11 -22.06 25.44 21.21
N PHE A 12 -23.34 25.64 20.85
CA PHE A 12 -23.86 25.27 19.55
C PHE A 12 -23.50 26.39 18.55
N ILE A 13 -22.71 26.06 17.54
CA ILE A 13 -22.56 26.91 16.37
C ILE A 13 -23.21 26.18 15.20
N THR A 14 -24.42 26.62 14.88
CA THR A 14 -25.11 26.27 13.62
C THR A 14 -24.53 27.16 12.51
N GLY A 15 -23.78 26.53 11.59
CA GLY A 15 -23.34 27.15 10.36
C GLY A 15 -23.85 26.37 9.14
N LEU A 16 -25.04 26.73 8.68
CA LEU A 16 -25.63 26.23 7.44
C LEU A 16 -25.14 27.10 6.29
N ALA A 17 -24.10 26.68 5.55
CA ALA A 17 -23.72 27.29 4.28
C ALA A 17 -24.27 26.46 3.12
N ALA A 18 -25.38 26.94 2.54
CA ALA A 18 -25.89 26.41 1.29
C ALA A 18 -25.00 26.88 0.14
N PHE A 19 -24.29 25.93 -0.48
CA PHE A 19 -23.51 26.18 -1.69
C PHE A 19 -24.36 25.74 -2.89
N THR A 20 -25.03 26.70 -3.54
CA THR A 20 -25.73 26.49 -4.81
C THR A 20 -24.72 26.58 -5.94
N LEU A 21 -24.35 25.43 -6.51
CA LEU A 21 -23.60 25.36 -7.76
C LEU A 21 -24.56 25.57 -8.93
N LEU A 22 -24.46 26.72 -9.58
CA LEU A 22 -25.03 26.99 -10.90
C LEU A 22 -24.18 26.23 -11.92
N TRP A 23 -24.78 25.21 -12.54
CA TRP A 23 -24.21 24.49 -13.66
C TRP A 23 -24.60 25.22 -14.93
N ASP A 24 -23.67 25.92 -15.53
CA ASP A 24 -23.85 26.53 -16.85
C ASP A 24 -23.55 25.48 -17.93
N ALA A 25 -24.60 25.10 -18.65
CA ALA A 25 -24.53 24.13 -19.73
C ALA A 25 -24.24 24.89 -21.04
N SER A 26 -22.97 25.13 -21.34
CA SER A 26 -22.53 25.60 -22.64
C SER A 26 -22.48 24.43 -23.62
N LYS A 27 -23.43 24.38 -24.53
CA LYS A 27 -23.47 23.44 -25.67
C LYS A 27 -22.33 23.75 -26.64
N PRO A 28 -21.56 22.76 -27.12
CA PRO A 28 -20.68 22.96 -28.25
C PRO A 28 -21.50 22.99 -29.54
N SER A 29 -21.27 24.02 -30.34
CA SER A 29 -21.83 24.22 -31.69
C SER A 29 -21.26 23.18 -32.64
N GLU A 30 -22.12 22.45 -33.33
CA GLU A 30 -21.75 21.60 -34.47
C GLU A 30 -21.40 22.49 -35.67
N SER A 31 -20.13 22.47 -36.07
CA SER A 31 -19.74 23.01 -37.37
C SER A 31 -19.68 21.88 -38.39
N HIS A 32 -20.63 21.87 -39.30
CA HIS A 32 -20.61 21.11 -40.55
C HIS A 32 -19.40 21.54 -41.39
N LEU A 33 -18.44 20.66 -41.59
CA LEU A 33 -17.52 20.75 -42.72
C LEU A 33 -17.69 19.52 -43.60
N GLN A 34 -18.46 19.69 -44.68
CA GLN A 34 -18.41 18.79 -45.81
C GLN A 34 -17.14 19.11 -46.60
N THR A 35 -16.24 18.18 -46.68
CA THR A 35 -15.17 18.20 -47.70
C THR A 35 -15.13 16.83 -48.34
N THR A 36 -15.68 16.78 -49.52
CA THR A 36 -15.57 15.67 -50.47
C THR A 36 -14.17 15.73 -51.09
N GLY A 37 -13.26 14.94 -50.60
CA GLY A 37 -11.96 14.71 -51.21
C GLY A 37 -11.60 13.24 -51.03
N GLN A 38 -11.72 12.46 -52.12
CA GLN A 38 -11.21 11.08 -52.12
C GLN A 38 -9.70 11.14 -52.13
N ILE A 39 -9.10 10.86 -50.96
CA ILE A 39 -7.66 10.60 -50.87
C ILE A 39 -7.48 9.10 -50.97
N THR A 40 -6.97 8.65 -52.13
CA THR A 40 -6.51 7.26 -52.27
C THR A 40 -5.18 7.12 -51.53
N ILE A 41 -5.27 6.61 -50.30
CA ILE A 41 -4.04 6.27 -49.51
C ILE A 41 -3.58 4.89 -49.98
N VAL A 42 -2.51 4.83 -50.74
CA VAL A 42 -1.79 3.58 -50.98
C VAL A 42 -1.05 3.23 -49.71
N LEU A 43 -1.65 2.35 -48.91
CA LEU A 43 -0.98 1.77 -47.72
C LEU A 43 0.10 0.79 -48.17
N ASN A 44 1.33 1.30 -48.34
CA ASN A 44 2.48 0.42 -48.29
C ASN A 44 2.61 -0.15 -46.90
N SER A 45 2.08 -1.37 -46.75
CA SER A 45 2.13 -2.15 -45.52
C SER A 45 3.57 -2.61 -45.27
N VAL A 46 4.44 -1.71 -44.77
CA VAL A 46 5.67 -2.14 -44.12
C VAL A 46 5.26 -2.60 -42.72
N VAL A 47 5.03 -3.89 -42.58
CA VAL A 47 4.88 -4.49 -41.24
C VAL A 47 6.23 -4.34 -40.53
N PRO A 48 6.34 -3.52 -39.49
CA PRO A 48 7.56 -3.51 -38.70
C PRO A 48 7.67 -4.86 -38.02
N THR A 49 8.70 -5.63 -38.38
CA THR A 49 9.08 -6.84 -37.65
C THR A 49 9.42 -6.39 -36.24
N LEU A 50 8.51 -6.65 -35.27
CA LEU A 50 8.79 -6.41 -33.86
C LEU A 50 10.07 -7.15 -33.49
N PRO A 51 11.04 -6.49 -32.85
CA PRO A 51 12.21 -7.18 -32.35
C PRO A 51 11.78 -8.32 -31.44
N ALA A 52 12.43 -9.47 -31.59
CA ALA A 52 12.19 -10.63 -30.75
C ALA A 52 12.19 -10.21 -29.30
N VAL A 53 11.07 -10.50 -28.59
CA VAL A 53 10.93 -10.22 -27.17
C VAL A 53 12.12 -10.86 -26.47
N ALA A 54 12.96 -10.04 -25.84
CA ALA A 54 14.05 -10.52 -25.02
C ALA A 54 13.51 -11.52 -23.98
N PRO A 55 14.30 -12.54 -23.60
CA PRO A 55 13.85 -13.56 -22.65
C PRO A 55 13.29 -12.87 -21.42
N THR A 56 12.06 -13.21 -21.06
CA THR A 56 11.36 -12.68 -19.89
C THR A 56 12.24 -12.97 -18.68
N THR A 57 12.98 -11.97 -18.22
CA THR A 57 13.71 -12.05 -16.95
C THR A 57 12.64 -12.25 -15.89
N THR A 58 12.56 -13.45 -15.35
CA THR A 58 11.65 -13.76 -14.24
C THR A 58 12.04 -12.82 -13.11
N LEU A 59 11.18 -11.86 -12.79
CA LEU A 59 11.45 -10.91 -11.71
C LEU A 59 11.69 -11.74 -10.43
N PRO A 60 12.82 -11.55 -9.72
CA PRO A 60 13.21 -12.36 -8.56
C PRO A 60 12.20 -12.31 -7.42
N TYR A 61 11.21 -11.40 -7.51
CA TYR A 61 10.21 -11.12 -6.47
C TYR A 61 8.77 -11.43 -6.91
N LYS A 62 8.55 -12.31 -7.90
CA LYS A 62 7.21 -12.57 -8.45
C LYS A 62 6.15 -12.85 -7.37
N GLY A 63 6.48 -13.65 -6.36
CA GLY A 63 5.56 -13.96 -5.25
C GLY A 63 5.36 -12.82 -4.24
N CYS A 64 6.23 -11.80 -4.24
CA CYS A 64 6.12 -10.65 -3.35
C CYS A 64 5.32 -9.49 -3.97
N MET A 65 5.20 -9.45 -5.29
CA MET A 65 4.60 -8.30 -5.98
C MET A 65 3.13 -8.09 -5.63
N GLU A 66 2.40 -9.16 -5.34
CA GLU A 66 1.01 -9.04 -4.89
C GLU A 66 0.90 -8.28 -3.56
N TYR A 67 1.83 -8.53 -2.62
CA TYR A 67 1.84 -7.87 -1.31
C TYR A 67 2.44 -6.47 -1.34
N LEU A 68 3.16 -6.10 -2.40
CA LEU A 68 3.69 -4.74 -2.53
C LEU A 68 2.55 -3.72 -2.65
N ASN A 69 1.53 -4.02 -3.44
CA ASN A 69 0.37 -3.13 -3.56
C ASN A 69 -0.34 -2.97 -2.21
N ASP A 70 -0.50 -4.07 -1.47
CA ASP A 70 -1.12 -4.03 -0.13
C ASP A 70 -0.28 -3.19 0.83
N ALA A 71 1.06 -3.27 0.74
CA ALA A 71 1.95 -2.44 1.55
C ALA A 71 1.77 -0.94 1.23
N ILE A 72 1.74 -0.57 -0.04
CA ILE A 72 1.52 0.83 -0.44
C ILE A 72 0.15 1.32 0.03
N LEU A 73 -0.90 0.51 -0.11
CA LEU A 73 -2.24 0.84 0.38
C LEU A 73 -2.29 0.96 1.91
N ALA A 74 -1.47 0.19 2.64
CA ALA A 74 -1.33 0.29 4.09
C ALA A 74 -0.56 1.54 4.56
N GLY A 75 0.05 2.30 3.63
CA GLY A 75 0.76 3.56 3.92
C GLY A 75 2.28 3.50 3.84
N TRP A 76 2.87 2.42 3.34
CA TRP A 76 4.30 2.39 3.07
C TRP A 76 4.67 3.39 1.97
N PRO A 77 5.77 4.16 2.11
CA PRO A 77 6.25 5.03 1.05
C PRO A 77 6.61 4.22 -0.20
N ILE A 78 6.17 4.66 -1.37
CA ILE A 78 6.46 3.98 -2.64
C ILE A 78 7.97 3.91 -2.93
N THR A 79 8.74 4.87 -2.43
CA THR A 79 10.20 4.90 -2.53
C THR A 79 10.87 3.72 -1.83
N GLU A 80 10.20 3.10 -0.85
CA GLU A 80 10.68 1.94 -0.11
C GLU A 80 10.38 0.60 -0.80
N SER A 81 9.68 0.61 -1.94
CA SER A 81 9.29 -0.61 -2.67
C SER A 81 10.43 -1.62 -2.88
N PRO A 82 11.65 -1.22 -3.27
CA PRO A 82 12.76 -2.17 -3.44
C PRO A 82 13.14 -2.87 -2.13
N MET A 83 13.12 -2.14 -1.00
CA MET A 83 13.46 -2.68 0.31
C MET A 83 12.34 -3.55 0.87
N ILE A 84 11.08 -3.17 0.68
CA ILE A 84 9.90 -3.98 1.04
C ILE A 84 10.00 -5.36 0.38
N LEU A 85 10.20 -5.40 -0.94
CA LEU A 85 10.34 -6.64 -1.70
C LEU A 85 11.53 -7.48 -1.23
N ARG A 86 12.68 -6.83 -1.02
CA ARG A 86 13.89 -7.48 -0.53
C ARG A 86 13.70 -8.13 0.84
N VAL A 87 13.05 -7.41 1.76
CA VAL A 87 12.80 -7.93 3.12
C VAL A 87 11.83 -9.09 3.07
N MET A 88 10.66 -8.95 2.43
CA MET A 88 9.69 -10.04 2.31
C MET A 88 10.31 -11.29 1.67
N GLN A 89 11.13 -11.12 0.62
CA GLN A 89 11.80 -12.25 -0.03
C GLN A 89 12.82 -12.93 0.89
N ARG A 90 13.60 -12.16 1.64
CA ARG A 90 14.63 -12.67 2.55
C ARG A 90 14.01 -13.36 3.77
N GLU A 91 12.99 -12.74 4.35
CA GLU A 91 12.41 -13.19 5.62
C GLU A 91 11.47 -14.40 5.46
N SER A 92 10.62 -14.37 4.46
CA SER A 92 9.57 -15.37 4.32
C SER A 92 9.50 -16.05 2.96
N ARG A 93 10.35 -15.63 1.99
CA ARG A 93 10.18 -15.97 0.57
C ARG A 93 8.76 -15.60 0.07
N CYS A 94 8.21 -14.51 0.65
CA CYS A 94 6.87 -13.99 0.36
C CYS A 94 5.73 -14.97 0.71
N LEU A 95 5.96 -15.84 1.68
CA LEU A 95 4.94 -16.74 2.21
C LEU A 95 4.30 -16.12 3.46
N PRO A 96 3.00 -15.76 3.41
CA PRO A 96 2.33 -15.15 4.56
C PRO A 96 2.22 -16.11 5.75
N THR A 97 2.24 -17.42 5.50
CA THR A 97 2.17 -18.46 6.53
C THR A 97 3.53 -18.90 7.06
N ALA A 98 4.61 -18.20 6.69
CA ALA A 98 5.94 -18.55 7.15
C ALA A 98 6.05 -18.44 8.67
N LEU A 99 6.68 -19.47 9.28
CA LEU A 99 7.00 -19.52 10.71
C LEU A 99 8.46 -19.91 10.89
N ASN A 100 9.22 -19.07 11.56
CA ASN A 100 10.50 -19.44 12.14
C ASN A 100 10.32 -19.75 13.63
N ALA A 101 10.02 -21.00 13.96
CA ALA A 101 9.81 -21.44 15.33
C ALA A 101 11.10 -21.48 16.18
N ALA A 102 12.27 -21.46 15.53
CA ALA A 102 13.56 -21.46 16.21
C ALA A 102 13.95 -20.11 16.79
N ASP A 103 13.30 -19.01 16.36
CA ASP A 103 13.48 -17.71 16.93
C ASP A 103 12.98 -17.67 18.37
N SER A 104 13.68 -16.89 19.22
CA SER A 104 13.26 -16.61 20.60
C SER A 104 11.86 -15.96 20.63
N ASN A 105 11.27 -15.87 21.83
CA ASN A 105 10.01 -15.17 22.08
C ASN A 105 8.82 -15.72 21.25
N ASN A 106 8.67 -17.03 21.18
CA ASN A 106 7.62 -17.73 20.44
C ASN A 106 7.70 -17.62 18.91
N GLY A 107 8.91 -17.36 18.38
CA GLY A 107 9.17 -17.40 16.95
C GLY A 107 8.78 -16.13 16.20
N SER A 108 9.03 -16.13 14.89
CA SER A 108 8.71 -15.05 13.96
C SER A 108 7.72 -15.51 12.90
N ARG A 109 6.78 -14.64 12.47
CA ARG A 109 5.64 -15.02 11.62
C ARG A 109 5.41 -14.06 10.48
N GLY A 110 4.93 -14.63 9.37
CA GLY A 110 4.37 -13.92 8.23
C GLY A 110 5.40 -13.30 7.31
N LEU A 111 4.94 -12.42 6.43
CA LEU A 111 5.73 -11.84 5.34
C LEU A 111 7.03 -11.18 5.80
N PHE A 112 6.97 -10.39 6.86
CA PHE A 112 8.09 -9.63 7.43
C PHE A 112 8.73 -10.32 8.63
N GLN A 113 8.35 -11.57 8.94
CA GLN A 113 8.85 -12.34 10.09
C GLN A 113 8.83 -11.53 11.39
N ILE A 114 7.64 -11.02 11.74
CA ILE A 114 7.46 -10.28 12.98
C ILE A 114 7.63 -11.22 14.17
N ASN A 115 8.61 -10.91 15.03
CA ASN A 115 8.96 -11.73 16.17
C ASN A 115 7.97 -11.57 17.33
N GLY A 116 7.75 -12.66 18.08
CA GLY A 116 6.84 -12.68 19.22
C GLY A 116 7.21 -11.75 20.39
N VAL A 117 8.45 -11.21 20.41
CA VAL A 117 8.85 -10.16 21.36
C VAL A 117 7.94 -8.92 21.28
N HIS A 118 7.34 -8.71 20.12
CA HIS A 118 6.46 -7.58 19.85
C HIS A 118 5.01 -7.81 20.29
N GLN A 119 4.65 -9.00 20.78
CA GLN A 119 3.27 -9.39 21.10
C GLN A 119 2.57 -8.40 22.03
N THR A 120 3.23 -7.95 23.07
CA THR A 120 2.63 -7.08 24.10
C THR A 120 2.12 -5.78 23.51
N TRP A 121 2.96 -5.08 22.75
CA TRP A 121 2.56 -3.81 22.13
C TRP A 121 1.61 -4.02 20.96
N LEU A 122 1.77 -5.09 20.17
CA LEU A 122 0.86 -5.42 19.06
C LEU A 122 -0.59 -5.62 19.55
N ILE A 123 -0.76 -6.30 20.70
CA ILE A 123 -2.07 -6.45 21.33
C ILE A 123 -2.58 -5.11 21.87
N LYS A 124 -1.72 -4.37 22.57
CA LYS A 124 -2.08 -3.08 23.15
C LYS A 124 -2.55 -2.07 22.11
N GLU A 125 -1.87 -2.01 20.96
CA GLU A 125 -2.22 -1.11 19.86
C GLU A 125 -3.32 -1.67 18.93
N GLY A 126 -3.84 -2.87 19.23
CA GLY A 126 -4.97 -3.46 18.51
C GLY A 126 -4.65 -4.07 17.16
N TYR A 127 -3.36 -4.33 16.87
CA TYR A 127 -2.96 -5.00 15.62
C TYR A 127 -3.37 -6.47 15.60
N ILE A 128 -3.21 -7.16 16.74
CA ILE A 128 -3.48 -8.59 16.90
C ILE A 128 -4.22 -8.88 18.20
N LYS A 129 -4.87 -10.03 18.25
CA LYS A 129 -5.38 -10.65 19.49
C LYS A 129 -4.47 -11.78 19.97
N LYS A 130 -3.84 -12.47 19.04
CA LYS A 130 -2.87 -13.55 19.26
C LYS A 130 -1.79 -13.52 18.18
N LEU A 131 -0.63 -14.16 18.44
CA LEU A 131 0.50 -14.15 17.50
C LEU A 131 0.14 -14.70 16.11
N ASP A 132 -0.76 -15.68 16.03
CA ASP A 132 -1.14 -16.28 14.76
C ASP A 132 -1.91 -15.33 13.83
N ASP A 133 -2.42 -14.20 14.36
CA ASP A 133 -3.02 -13.16 13.52
C ASP A 133 -1.99 -12.53 12.58
N LEU A 134 -0.67 -12.66 12.88
CA LEU A 134 0.42 -12.23 12.02
C LEU A 134 0.57 -13.05 10.74
N TYR A 135 -0.12 -14.17 10.59
CA TYR A 135 -0.20 -14.89 9.32
C TYR A 135 -1.14 -14.20 8.31
N ASN A 136 -1.99 -13.28 8.75
CA ASN A 136 -2.74 -12.43 7.86
C ASN A 136 -1.81 -11.39 7.22
N PRO A 137 -1.69 -11.33 5.88
CA PRO A 137 -0.77 -10.43 5.19
C PRO A 137 -0.96 -8.96 5.57
N ASP A 138 -2.20 -8.50 5.61
CA ASP A 138 -2.53 -7.12 5.93
C ASP A 138 -2.14 -6.74 7.36
N VAL A 139 -2.39 -7.62 8.33
CA VAL A 139 -1.96 -7.43 9.72
C VAL A 139 -0.44 -7.37 9.82
N ASN A 140 0.26 -8.30 9.13
CA ASN A 140 1.70 -8.38 9.13
C ASN A 140 2.36 -7.14 8.51
N ILE A 141 1.85 -6.69 7.36
CA ILE A 141 2.29 -5.49 6.65
C ILE A 141 2.15 -4.23 7.53
N ARG A 142 1.01 -4.06 8.21
CA ARG A 142 0.79 -2.92 9.11
C ARG A 142 1.67 -2.96 10.35
N ALA A 143 1.86 -4.14 10.95
CA ALA A 143 2.78 -4.32 12.07
C ALA A 143 4.21 -3.99 11.66
N ALA A 144 4.64 -4.44 10.48
CA ALA A 144 5.95 -4.13 9.91
C ALA A 144 6.11 -2.62 9.64
N LEU A 145 5.10 -1.95 9.09
CA LEU A 145 5.11 -0.50 8.86
C LEU A 145 5.30 0.25 10.18
N HIS A 146 4.61 -0.16 11.24
CA HIS A 146 4.77 0.45 12.56
C HIS A 146 6.21 0.30 13.06
N LEU A 147 6.80 -0.90 12.99
CA LEU A 147 8.19 -1.12 13.37
C LEU A 147 9.15 -0.25 12.55
N TRP A 148 9.00 -0.27 11.24
CA TRP A 148 9.81 0.54 10.34
C TRP A 148 9.70 2.04 10.65
N SER A 149 8.52 2.54 10.97
CA SER A 149 8.32 3.95 11.33
C SER A 149 9.06 4.38 12.59
N LYS A 150 9.43 3.43 13.47
CA LYS A 150 10.17 3.70 14.71
C LYS A 150 11.67 3.61 14.54
N VAL A 151 12.15 2.61 13.80
CA VAL A 151 13.57 2.29 13.75
C VAL A 151 14.11 2.06 12.32
N GLY A 152 13.29 2.31 11.31
CA GLY A 152 13.66 2.09 9.92
C GLY A 152 13.94 0.62 9.62
N TRP A 153 14.82 0.37 8.68
CA TRP A 153 15.19 -0.98 8.24
C TRP A 153 16.09 -1.74 9.23
N SER A 154 16.57 -1.07 10.28
CA SER A 154 17.36 -1.72 11.34
C SER A 154 16.59 -2.82 12.08
N ALA A 155 15.23 -2.76 12.09
CA ALA A 155 14.40 -3.85 12.60
C ALA A 155 14.70 -5.21 11.94
N TRP A 156 15.19 -5.19 10.70
CA TRP A 156 15.58 -6.36 9.92
C TRP A 156 17.11 -6.46 9.71
N ALA A 157 17.90 -5.83 10.58
CA ALA A 157 19.37 -5.78 10.48
C ALA A 157 19.87 -5.28 9.11
N LEU A 158 19.17 -4.34 8.51
CA LEU A 158 19.56 -3.67 7.28
C LEU A 158 19.92 -2.20 7.58
N PRO A 159 20.86 -1.59 6.81
CA PRO A 159 21.15 -0.18 6.95
C PRO A 159 19.92 0.64 6.51
N ASN A 160 19.69 1.75 7.18
CA ASN A 160 18.76 2.76 6.67
C ASN A 160 19.46 3.50 5.51
N PRO A 161 18.74 3.87 4.45
CA PRO A 161 19.28 4.63 3.32
C PRO A 161 19.72 6.03 3.72
#